data_45e10c70d303d0da29f95fda37a0668f
#
_entry.id   45e10c70d303d0da29f95fda37a0668f
#
_cell.length_a   1.000
_cell.length_b   1.000
_cell.length_c   1.000
_cell.angle_alpha   90.00
_cell.angle_beta   90.00
_cell.angle_gamma   90.00
#
_symmetry.space_group_name_H-M   'P 1'
#
loop_
_entity.id
_entity.type
_entity.pdbx_description
1 polymer ?
#
loop_
_entity_poly.entity_id
_entity_poly.type
_entity_poly.pdbx_seq_one_letter_code
_entity_poly.pdbx_strand_id
1 'polypeptide(L)'
;MSRPIGTAVELERRRTQAVQAVADGEPRKTVAKVLGVHVKTVSRWVRAARHPAGLAAKIHPGPTPGLTDADLKKLAELLLQGAKAHGWHNQLWTAARVARLIEQQFDIRYHPEHVREILKRRLGWTSQKPRRKARERNDKEEARWVGDEFPRVLREAFRRKAHVVFLDESGFFLTPTVRRTLAPRGKTPVLEAWDRRDRLSAISAITVSPVAARPNLFFEVFDHTVHAEQVVAFLADLHRRLETLTVVWDRGAIHDKSGLVRAWLADHPGVVTEKFPSYAPELNPDEGVWGWTKYGRLANLAANDTDELWDHVIDELITLKFSPHLLKAFIRQTRLPGASLAA
;
A
#
# COMPACT_ATOMS: atom_id res chain seq x y z
N MET A 1 25.54 39.05 -29.22
CA MET A 1 24.07 38.90 -29.36
C MET A 1 23.61 37.88 -28.35
N SER A 2 22.71 38.25 -27.43
CA SER A 2 22.14 37.35 -26.45
C SER A 2 21.27 36.25 -27.12
N ARG A 3 21.21 35.09 -26.52
CA ARG A 3 20.36 33.98 -26.99
C ARG A 3 18.90 34.44 -26.96
N PRO A 4 18.09 34.20 -28.04
CA PRO A 4 16.68 34.56 -28.03
C PRO A 4 15.96 33.91 -26.83
N ILE A 5 15.13 34.67 -26.14
CA ILE A 5 14.30 34.20 -25.05
C ILE A 5 13.18 33.34 -25.62
N GLY A 6 12.91 32.15 -25.01
CA GLY A 6 11.83 31.25 -25.39
C GLY A 6 12.14 29.80 -25.10
N THR A 7 11.10 28.98 -25.01
CA THR A 7 11.21 27.52 -24.87
C THR A 7 11.77 26.88 -26.14
N ALA A 8 12.24 25.65 -26.05
CA ALA A 8 12.75 24.90 -27.20
C ALA A 8 11.72 24.81 -28.34
N VAL A 9 10.44 24.59 -28.00
CA VAL A 9 9.31 24.50 -28.93
C VAL A 9 9.01 25.85 -29.59
N GLU A 10 9.01 26.95 -28.84
CA GLU A 10 8.82 28.31 -29.37
C GLU A 10 9.92 28.70 -30.32
N LEU A 11 11.16 28.37 -29.98
CA LEU A 11 12.32 28.64 -30.83
C LEU A 11 12.30 27.80 -32.11
N GLU A 12 11.80 26.58 -32.07
CA GLU A 12 11.58 25.75 -33.25
C GLU A 12 10.50 26.32 -34.14
N ARG A 13 9.34 26.67 -33.57
CA ARG A 13 8.25 27.33 -34.30
C ARG A 13 8.70 28.60 -34.97
N ARG A 14 9.51 29.42 -34.29
CA ARG A 14 10.06 30.65 -34.82
C ARG A 14 11.02 30.40 -36.00
N ARG A 15 11.83 29.33 -35.98
CA ARG A 15 12.67 28.92 -37.10
C ARG A 15 11.86 28.47 -38.29
N THR A 16 10.81 27.66 -38.04
CA THR A 16 9.89 27.17 -39.11
C THR A 16 9.16 28.32 -39.77
N GLN A 17 8.64 29.28 -39.00
CA GLN A 17 7.98 30.49 -39.53
C GLN A 17 8.93 31.34 -40.40
N ALA A 18 10.18 31.50 -39.93
CA ALA A 18 11.17 32.22 -40.69
C ALA A 18 11.47 31.61 -42.09
N VAL A 19 11.59 30.26 -42.09
CA VAL A 19 11.84 29.51 -43.34
C VAL A 19 10.64 29.58 -44.27
N GLN A 20 9.45 29.46 -43.72
CA GLN A 20 8.20 29.54 -44.49
C GLN A 20 8.06 30.94 -45.14
N ALA A 21 8.23 32.01 -44.37
CA ALA A 21 8.16 33.38 -44.92
C ALA A 21 9.17 33.62 -46.08
N VAL A 22 10.37 33.03 -45.96
CA VAL A 22 11.36 33.13 -47.09
C VAL A 22 10.91 32.28 -48.28
N ALA A 23 10.27 31.13 -48.05
CA ALA A 23 9.72 30.30 -49.14
C ALA A 23 8.53 30.98 -49.86
N ASP A 24 7.74 31.77 -49.13
CA ASP A 24 6.63 32.57 -49.62
C ASP A 24 7.09 33.85 -50.39
N GLY A 25 8.39 34.06 -50.53
CA GLY A 25 8.97 35.11 -51.30
C GLY A 25 9.49 36.33 -50.51
N GLU A 26 9.34 36.34 -49.20
CA GLU A 26 9.81 37.45 -48.37
C GLU A 26 11.36 37.56 -48.36
N PRO A 27 11.91 38.80 -48.53
CA PRO A 27 13.35 39.00 -48.45
C PRO A 27 13.93 38.62 -47.09
N ARG A 28 15.04 37.86 -47.06
CA ARG A 28 15.71 37.42 -45.83
C ARG A 28 16.03 38.55 -44.87
N LYS A 29 16.33 39.77 -45.39
CA LYS A 29 16.56 40.97 -44.58
C LYS A 29 15.32 41.41 -43.83
N THR A 30 14.16 41.36 -44.46
CA THR A 30 12.86 41.69 -43.87
C THR A 30 12.53 40.69 -42.75
N VAL A 31 12.58 39.38 -43.04
CA VAL A 31 12.35 38.33 -42.09
C VAL A 31 13.27 38.43 -40.88
N ALA A 32 14.58 38.73 -41.10
CA ALA A 32 15.55 38.92 -40.05
C ALA A 32 15.18 40.10 -39.13
N LYS A 33 14.76 41.24 -39.73
CA LYS A 33 14.32 42.46 -39.02
C LYS A 33 13.12 42.18 -38.14
N VAL A 34 12.07 41.55 -38.70
CA VAL A 34 10.84 41.19 -37.95
C VAL A 34 11.10 40.26 -36.77
N LEU A 35 11.96 39.28 -36.98
CA LEU A 35 12.30 38.31 -35.94
C LEU A 35 13.41 38.78 -34.98
N GLY A 36 13.97 39.97 -35.17
CA GLY A 36 15.01 40.49 -34.31
C GLY A 36 16.31 39.63 -34.33
N VAL A 37 16.64 39.02 -35.49
CA VAL A 37 17.83 38.18 -35.64
C VAL A 37 18.70 38.68 -36.78
N HIS A 38 19.95 38.25 -36.82
CA HIS A 38 20.83 38.61 -37.92
C HIS A 38 20.45 37.85 -39.21
N VAL A 39 20.59 38.48 -40.39
CA VAL A 39 20.27 37.89 -41.68
C VAL A 39 20.98 36.57 -41.98
N LYS A 40 22.24 36.43 -41.52
CA LYS A 40 22.98 35.16 -41.58
C LYS A 40 22.31 34.02 -40.79
N THR A 41 21.56 34.36 -39.74
CA THR A 41 20.79 33.37 -38.95
C THR A 41 19.65 32.82 -39.75
N VAL A 42 18.88 33.69 -40.43
CA VAL A 42 17.81 33.25 -41.32
C VAL A 42 18.34 32.39 -42.47
N SER A 43 19.47 32.82 -43.11
CA SER A 43 20.11 32.01 -44.14
C SER A 43 20.58 30.63 -43.66
N ARG A 44 21.05 30.53 -42.43
CA ARG A 44 21.42 29.25 -41.79
C ARG A 44 20.20 28.38 -41.57
N TRP A 45 19.07 28.93 -41.13
CA TRP A 45 17.83 28.19 -40.95
C TRP A 45 17.27 27.67 -42.26
N VAL A 46 17.24 28.49 -43.33
CA VAL A 46 16.85 28.06 -44.67
C VAL A 46 17.74 26.93 -45.20
N ARG A 47 19.04 26.97 -44.94
CA ARG A 47 19.93 25.85 -45.27
C ARG A 47 19.64 24.60 -44.44
N ALA A 48 19.42 24.77 -43.14
CA ALA A 48 19.12 23.67 -42.24
C ALA A 48 17.79 22.97 -42.58
N ALA A 49 16.80 23.72 -43.04
CA ALA A 49 15.49 23.18 -43.47
C ALA A 49 15.55 22.20 -44.66
N ARG A 50 16.67 22.14 -45.39
CA ARG A 50 16.89 21.15 -46.46
C ARG A 50 17.10 19.72 -45.95
N HIS A 51 17.34 19.55 -44.64
CA HIS A 51 17.53 18.25 -44.00
C HIS A 51 16.30 17.91 -43.14
N PRO A 52 15.86 16.64 -43.10
CA PRO A 52 14.84 16.20 -42.18
C PRO A 52 15.21 16.59 -40.75
N ALA A 53 14.28 17.15 -39.98
CA ALA A 53 14.49 17.66 -38.62
C ALA A 53 15.59 18.75 -38.47
N GLY A 54 16.08 19.39 -39.55
CA GLY A 54 17.14 20.42 -39.48
C GLY A 54 16.75 21.69 -38.71
N LEU A 55 15.45 21.96 -38.55
CA LEU A 55 14.91 23.05 -37.73
C LEU A 55 14.49 22.60 -36.31
N ALA A 56 14.51 21.30 -36.04
CA ALA A 56 14.08 20.75 -34.73
C ALA A 56 14.94 21.30 -33.58
N ALA A 57 14.31 21.41 -32.42
CA ALA A 57 15.00 21.80 -31.21
C ALA A 57 16.00 20.71 -30.81
N LYS A 58 17.30 21.02 -30.87
CA LYS A 58 18.32 20.10 -30.37
C LYS A 58 18.26 20.10 -28.85
N ILE A 59 17.96 18.96 -28.26
CA ILE A 59 18.13 18.74 -26.83
C ILE A 59 19.60 18.86 -26.54
N HIS A 60 19.97 19.76 -25.62
CA HIS A 60 21.37 19.90 -25.20
C HIS A 60 21.72 18.60 -24.44
N PRO A 61 22.74 17.84 -24.91
CA PRO A 61 23.20 16.71 -24.12
C PRO A 61 23.76 17.28 -22.82
N GLY A 62 23.12 17.04 -21.70
CA GLY A 62 23.65 17.48 -20.39
C GLY A 62 25.09 17.03 -20.16
N PRO A 63 25.68 17.37 -19.02
CA PRO A 63 27.00 16.85 -18.66
C PRO A 63 26.97 15.32 -18.70
N THR A 64 28.07 14.70 -19.13
CA THR A 64 28.23 13.25 -19.17
C THR A 64 27.98 12.70 -17.76
N PRO A 65 27.09 11.74 -17.58
CA PRO A 65 26.86 11.11 -16.27
C PRO A 65 28.15 10.48 -15.74
N GLY A 66 28.49 10.72 -14.49
CA GLY A 66 29.70 10.11 -13.89
C GLY A 66 29.56 8.58 -13.76
N LEU A 67 28.36 8.07 -13.39
CA LEU A 67 28.08 6.65 -13.38
C LEU A 67 27.62 6.16 -14.75
N THR A 68 28.31 5.15 -15.27
CA THR A 68 27.93 4.42 -16.49
C THR A 68 26.73 3.50 -16.23
N ASP A 69 26.12 2.94 -17.28
CA ASP A 69 25.04 1.94 -17.13
C ASP A 69 25.53 0.66 -16.46
N ALA A 70 26.80 0.28 -16.65
CA ALA A 70 27.42 -0.85 -15.95
C ALA A 70 27.55 -0.57 -14.45
N ASP A 71 27.98 0.67 -14.08
CA ASP A 71 28.07 1.09 -12.67
C ASP A 71 26.71 1.13 -12.01
N LEU A 72 25.67 1.59 -12.71
CA LEU A 72 24.31 1.58 -12.19
C LEU A 72 23.78 0.17 -11.92
N LYS A 73 24.07 -0.78 -12.80
CA LYS A 73 23.72 -2.20 -12.60
C LYS A 73 24.43 -2.74 -11.36
N LYS A 74 25.73 -2.51 -11.23
CA LYS A 74 26.51 -2.91 -10.06
C LYS A 74 26.02 -2.23 -8.79
N LEU A 75 25.66 -0.95 -8.85
CA LEU A 75 25.07 -0.23 -7.71
C LEU A 75 23.74 -0.88 -7.27
N ALA A 76 22.87 -1.24 -8.20
CA ALA A 76 21.61 -1.92 -7.87
C ALA A 76 21.85 -3.24 -7.15
N GLU A 77 22.81 -4.05 -7.61
CA GLU A 77 23.21 -5.32 -6.97
C GLU A 77 23.74 -5.09 -5.55
N LEU A 78 24.59 -4.08 -5.35
CA LEU A 78 25.10 -3.71 -4.01
C LEU A 78 23.96 -3.26 -3.07
N LEU A 79 23.03 -2.44 -3.57
CA LEU A 79 21.90 -1.97 -2.77
C LEU A 79 20.95 -3.11 -2.36
N LEU A 80 20.76 -4.10 -3.21
CA LEU A 80 19.93 -5.29 -2.93
C LEU A 80 20.51 -6.19 -1.83
N GLN A 81 21.82 -6.15 -1.57
CA GLN A 81 22.45 -6.82 -0.42
C GLN A 81 22.00 -6.22 0.91
N GLY A 82 21.46 -5.01 0.89
CA GLY A 82 20.99 -4.29 2.08
C GLY A 82 22.09 -3.50 2.77
N ALA A 83 21.69 -2.47 3.52
CA ALA A 83 22.63 -1.53 4.14
C ALA A 83 23.58 -2.22 5.16
N LYS A 84 23.14 -3.24 5.85
CA LYS A 84 23.99 -3.99 6.81
C LYS A 84 25.21 -4.65 6.13
N ALA A 85 25.08 -5.13 4.92
CA ALA A 85 26.19 -5.73 4.18
C ALA A 85 27.33 -4.73 3.89
N HIS A 86 27.04 -3.44 4.00
CA HIS A 86 27.99 -2.34 3.76
C HIS A 86 28.37 -1.59 5.04
N GLY A 87 28.23 -2.24 6.21
CA GLY A 87 28.74 -1.73 7.49
C GLY A 87 27.77 -0.85 8.30
N TRP A 88 26.49 -0.70 7.89
CA TRP A 88 25.50 0.02 8.68
C TRP A 88 24.79 -0.91 9.68
N HIS A 89 24.41 -0.38 10.83
CA HIS A 89 23.75 -1.16 11.90
C HIS A 89 22.31 -1.62 11.58
N ASN A 90 21.68 -1.02 10.57
CA ASN A 90 20.28 -1.32 10.18
C ASN A 90 20.13 -1.37 8.67
N GLN A 91 18.96 -1.85 8.19
CA GLN A 91 18.64 -2.00 6.77
C GLN A 91 18.06 -0.70 6.14
N LEU A 92 18.31 0.45 6.73
CA LEU A 92 17.80 1.72 6.21
C LEU A 92 18.73 2.29 5.14
N TRP A 93 18.26 2.36 3.91
CA TRP A 93 18.89 3.15 2.88
C TRP A 93 18.42 4.61 2.94
N THR A 94 19.35 5.54 3.04
CA THR A 94 19.14 6.96 2.84
C THR A 94 19.97 7.44 1.65
N ALA A 95 19.57 8.53 1.00
CA ALA A 95 20.33 9.07 -0.11
C ALA A 95 21.80 9.39 0.28
N ALA A 96 22.02 9.82 1.53
CA ALA A 96 23.37 10.08 2.05
C ALA A 96 24.20 8.78 2.19
N ARG A 97 23.58 7.67 2.64
CA ARG A 97 24.27 6.38 2.71
C ARG A 97 24.60 5.84 1.32
N VAL A 98 23.68 5.97 0.38
CA VAL A 98 23.90 5.57 -1.01
C VAL A 98 24.98 6.44 -1.65
N ALA A 99 25.01 7.77 -1.40
CA ALA A 99 26.08 8.64 -1.87
C ALA A 99 27.46 8.19 -1.37
N ARG A 100 27.56 7.83 -0.08
CA ARG A 100 28.78 7.29 0.50
C ARG A 100 29.19 5.94 -0.10
N LEU A 101 28.22 5.06 -0.36
CA LEU A 101 28.48 3.79 -1.04
C LEU A 101 29.01 4.02 -2.47
N ILE A 102 28.42 4.97 -3.21
CA ILE A 102 28.88 5.34 -4.56
C ILE A 102 30.32 5.86 -4.50
N GLU A 103 30.63 6.74 -3.56
CA GLU A 103 31.99 7.25 -3.37
C GLU A 103 32.99 6.11 -3.09
N GLN A 104 32.63 5.17 -2.21
CA GLN A 104 33.48 4.03 -1.87
C GLN A 104 33.70 3.04 -3.00
N GLN A 105 32.70 2.81 -3.86
CA GLN A 105 32.73 1.76 -4.88
C GLN A 105 33.16 2.24 -6.26
N PHE A 106 32.94 3.52 -6.56
CA PHE A 106 33.16 4.08 -7.90
C PHE A 106 34.05 5.32 -7.89
N ASP A 107 34.51 5.77 -6.71
CA ASP A 107 35.29 6.99 -6.53
C ASP A 107 34.61 8.26 -7.12
N ILE A 108 33.27 8.27 -7.06
CA ILE A 108 32.45 9.38 -7.56
C ILE A 108 31.70 10.00 -6.41
N ARG A 109 31.84 11.29 -6.20
CA ARG A 109 31.18 12.03 -5.14
C ARG A 109 29.92 12.73 -5.67
N TYR A 110 28.76 12.38 -5.12
CA TYR A 110 27.49 13.00 -5.43
C TYR A 110 26.82 13.61 -4.20
N HIS A 111 26.11 14.71 -4.43
CA HIS A 111 25.21 15.24 -3.42
C HIS A 111 24.01 14.29 -3.23
N PRO A 112 23.50 14.08 -2.01
CA PRO A 112 22.38 13.16 -1.75
C PRO A 112 21.13 13.43 -2.59
N GLU A 113 20.80 14.67 -2.91
CA GLU A 113 19.64 14.98 -3.77
C GLU A 113 19.83 14.46 -5.21
N HIS A 114 21.05 14.56 -5.75
CA HIS A 114 21.35 13.98 -7.06
C HIS A 114 21.25 12.44 -7.03
N VAL A 115 21.68 11.81 -5.94
CA VAL A 115 21.51 10.37 -5.73
C VAL A 115 20.03 9.97 -5.70
N ARG A 116 19.14 10.77 -5.08
CA ARG A 116 17.70 10.53 -5.14
C ARG A 116 17.15 10.53 -6.57
N GLU A 117 17.63 11.43 -7.39
CA GLU A 117 17.28 11.47 -8.82
C GLU A 117 17.76 10.24 -9.58
N ILE A 118 19.03 9.83 -9.35
CA ILE A 118 19.60 8.61 -9.94
C ILE A 118 18.74 7.41 -9.53
N LEU A 119 18.50 7.21 -8.24
CA LEU A 119 17.69 6.11 -7.72
C LEU A 119 16.29 6.08 -8.37
N LYS A 120 15.61 7.23 -8.42
CA LYS A 120 14.26 7.32 -8.96
C LYS A 120 14.22 7.16 -10.48
N ARG A 121 15.06 7.90 -11.22
CA ARG A 121 14.95 7.99 -12.69
C ARG A 121 15.72 6.90 -13.43
N ARG A 122 16.85 6.45 -12.88
CA ARG A 122 17.72 5.48 -13.53
C ARG A 122 17.51 4.05 -13.04
N LEU A 123 17.23 3.87 -11.74
CA LEU A 123 17.03 2.56 -11.12
C LEU A 123 15.55 2.23 -10.81
N GLY A 124 14.61 3.19 -10.93
CA GLY A 124 13.21 2.98 -10.63
C GLY A 124 12.91 2.75 -9.13
N TRP A 125 13.83 3.15 -8.25
CA TRP A 125 13.68 2.99 -6.81
C TRP A 125 12.82 4.10 -6.21
N THR A 126 11.91 3.71 -5.30
CA THR A 126 11.03 4.62 -4.58
C THR A 126 11.13 4.40 -3.08
N SER A 127 10.71 5.37 -2.28
CA SER A 127 10.62 5.20 -0.83
C SER A 127 9.52 4.20 -0.50
N GLN A 128 9.89 3.10 0.18
CA GLN A 128 8.97 2.04 0.60
C GLN A 128 8.97 1.92 2.12
N LYS A 129 7.78 1.68 2.71
CA LYS A 129 7.66 1.32 4.13
C LYS A 129 7.91 -0.18 4.25
N PRO A 130 8.93 -0.63 5.00
CA PRO A 130 9.19 -2.05 5.20
C PRO A 130 7.99 -2.74 5.86
N ARG A 131 7.63 -3.93 5.36
CA ARG A 131 6.70 -4.82 6.06
C ARG A 131 7.43 -5.52 7.21
N ARG A 132 6.80 -5.54 8.37
CA ARG A 132 7.26 -6.41 9.46
C ARG A 132 6.88 -7.85 9.13
N LYS A 133 7.84 -8.75 9.30
CA LYS A 133 7.63 -10.20 9.22
C LYS A 133 8.12 -10.79 10.53
N ALA A 134 7.30 -11.57 11.20
CA ALA A 134 7.71 -12.29 12.39
C ALA A 134 8.84 -13.28 12.03
N ARG A 135 9.85 -13.38 12.89
CA ARG A 135 10.97 -14.34 12.68
C ARG A 135 10.50 -15.78 12.81
N GLU A 136 9.48 -15.97 13.62
CA GLU A 136 8.86 -17.25 13.94
C GLU A 136 7.92 -17.74 12.81
N ARG A 137 7.62 -16.88 11.81
CA ARG A 137 6.78 -17.25 10.68
C ARG A 137 7.42 -18.34 9.84
N ASN A 138 6.64 -19.37 9.54
CA ASN A 138 7.03 -20.48 8.69
C ASN A 138 6.32 -20.39 7.32
N ASP A 139 6.99 -19.88 6.32
CA ASP A 139 6.42 -19.72 4.97
C ASP A 139 6.05 -21.08 4.32
N LYS A 140 6.71 -22.18 4.67
CA LYS A 140 6.38 -23.52 4.15
C LYS A 140 5.08 -24.05 4.76
N GLU A 141 4.87 -23.83 6.06
CA GLU A 141 3.63 -24.18 6.75
C GLU A 141 2.47 -23.37 6.18
N GLU A 142 2.67 -22.07 5.95
CA GLU A 142 1.67 -21.20 5.34
C GLU A 142 1.32 -21.66 3.92
N ALA A 143 2.32 -21.92 3.08
CA ALA A 143 2.10 -22.41 1.71
C ALA A 143 1.33 -23.73 1.69
N ARG A 144 1.67 -24.67 2.57
CA ARG A 144 0.95 -25.94 2.73
C ARG A 144 -0.47 -25.70 3.21
N TRP A 145 -0.66 -24.81 4.19
CA TRP A 145 -1.98 -24.51 4.72
C TRP A 145 -2.90 -23.92 3.63
N VAL A 146 -2.39 -22.96 2.86
CA VAL A 146 -3.13 -22.34 1.75
C VAL A 146 -3.39 -23.34 0.62
N GLY A 147 -2.42 -24.20 0.27
CA GLY A 147 -2.54 -25.12 -0.84
C GLY A 147 -3.34 -26.39 -0.55
N ASP A 148 -3.25 -26.92 0.67
CA ASP A 148 -3.80 -28.22 1.02
C ASP A 148 -4.88 -28.15 2.12
N GLU A 149 -4.55 -27.52 3.25
CA GLU A 149 -5.41 -27.54 4.44
C GLU A 149 -6.69 -26.71 4.23
N PHE A 150 -6.55 -25.47 3.78
CA PHE A 150 -7.72 -24.60 3.60
C PHE A 150 -8.69 -25.15 2.54
N PRO A 151 -8.26 -25.68 1.38
CA PRO A 151 -9.15 -26.41 0.48
C PRO A 151 -9.86 -27.61 1.13
N ARG A 152 -9.19 -28.35 2.05
CA ARG A 152 -9.83 -29.40 2.85
C ARG A 152 -10.92 -28.82 3.73
N VAL A 153 -10.59 -27.76 4.48
CA VAL A 153 -11.54 -27.06 5.37
C VAL A 153 -12.78 -26.64 4.60
N LEU A 154 -12.61 -26.03 3.42
CA LEU A 154 -13.73 -25.64 2.56
C LEU A 154 -14.59 -26.84 2.12
N ARG A 155 -13.97 -27.93 1.64
CA ARG A 155 -14.72 -29.13 1.22
C ARG A 155 -15.53 -29.72 2.37
N GLU A 156 -14.96 -29.81 3.57
CA GLU A 156 -15.64 -30.32 4.76
C GLU A 156 -16.77 -29.40 5.21
N ALA A 157 -16.54 -28.08 5.21
CA ALA A 157 -17.57 -27.08 5.50
C ALA A 157 -18.75 -27.21 4.50
N PHE A 158 -18.46 -27.32 3.21
CA PHE A 158 -19.48 -27.53 2.17
C PHE A 158 -20.29 -28.81 2.40
N ARG A 159 -19.61 -29.94 2.67
CA ARG A 159 -20.28 -31.23 2.95
C ARG A 159 -21.21 -31.16 4.14
N ARG A 160 -20.83 -30.42 5.18
CA ARG A 160 -21.61 -30.20 6.40
C ARG A 160 -22.69 -29.13 6.23
N LYS A 161 -22.76 -28.43 5.11
CA LYS A 161 -23.55 -27.22 4.89
C LYS A 161 -23.24 -26.14 5.93
N ALA A 162 -22.01 -26.08 6.41
CA ALA A 162 -21.58 -25.15 7.45
C ALA A 162 -21.17 -23.79 6.86
N HIS A 163 -21.51 -22.73 7.58
CA HIS A 163 -20.95 -21.41 7.30
C HIS A 163 -19.46 -21.40 7.64
N VAL A 164 -18.63 -20.90 6.73
CA VAL A 164 -17.23 -20.60 7.04
C VAL A 164 -17.18 -19.26 7.74
N VAL A 165 -16.56 -19.22 8.90
CA VAL A 165 -16.52 -18.07 9.81
C VAL A 165 -15.07 -17.70 10.05
N PHE A 166 -14.64 -16.52 9.62
CA PHE A 166 -13.34 -15.95 9.92
C PHE A 166 -13.51 -15.00 11.10
N LEU A 167 -12.93 -15.34 12.23
CA LEU A 167 -13.14 -14.63 13.50
C LEU A 167 -11.84 -13.99 13.98
N ASP A 168 -11.96 -12.79 14.55
CA ASP A 168 -10.84 -12.05 15.14
C ASP A 168 -11.30 -11.08 16.22
N GLU A 169 -10.38 -10.67 17.09
CA GLU A 169 -10.60 -9.65 18.12
C GLU A 169 -9.67 -8.47 17.94
N SER A 170 -10.15 -7.29 18.30
CA SER A 170 -9.36 -6.09 18.19
C SER A 170 -9.68 -5.05 19.24
N GLY A 171 -8.66 -4.30 19.71
CA GLY A 171 -8.85 -3.17 20.63
C GLY A 171 -8.90 -1.83 19.87
N PHE A 172 -9.72 -0.90 20.34
CA PHE A 172 -9.78 0.49 19.89
C PHE A 172 -9.38 1.39 21.08
N PHE A 173 -8.51 2.34 20.83
CA PHE A 173 -7.95 3.21 21.88
C PHE A 173 -8.38 4.65 21.67
N LEU A 174 -8.55 5.39 22.76
CA LEU A 174 -8.76 6.85 22.70
C LEU A 174 -7.59 7.57 22.05
N THR A 175 -6.36 7.04 22.24
CA THR A 175 -5.20 7.53 21.50
C THR A 175 -5.36 7.23 20.00
N PRO A 176 -5.50 8.25 19.15
CA PRO A 176 -5.85 8.06 17.76
C PRO A 176 -4.73 7.41 16.93
N THR A 177 -5.11 6.61 15.96
CA THR A 177 -4.20 6.15 14.91
C THR A 177 -3.90 7.30 13.96
N VAL A 178 -2.67 7.82 13.99
CA VAL A 178 -2.29 8.99 13.19
C VAL A 178 -1.98 8.61 11.74
N ARG A 179 -2.67 9.27 10.80
CA ARG A 179 -2.39 9.18 9.36
C ARG A 179 -2.09 10.55 8.77
N ARG A 180 -1.32 10.55 7.69
CA ARG A 180 -1.03 11.77 6.94
C ARG A 180 -2.32 12.35 6.37
N THR A 181 -2.48 13.68 6.53
CA THR A 181 -3.56 14.46 5.93
C THR A 181 -2.99 15.61 5.10
N LEU A 182 -3.84 16.28 4.35
CA LEU A 182 -3.44 17.44 3.56
C LEU A 182 -3.39 18.69 4.45
N ALA A 183 -2.33 19.48 4.28
CA ALA A 183 -2.16 20.77 4.93
C ALA A 183 -1.30 21.71 4.06
N PRO A 184 -1.36 23.02 4.28
CA PRO A 184 -0.46 23.97 3.62
C PRO A 184 1.01 23.62 3.88
N ARG A 185 1.86 23.83 2.88
CA ARG A 185 3.30 23.56 3.02
C ARG A 185 3.91 24.27 4.22
N GLY A 186 4.60 23.53 5.07
CA GLY A 186 5.24 24.06 6.28
C GLY A 186 4.30 24.24 7.48
N LYS A 187 3.00 23.92 7.34
CA LYS A 187 2.03 23.96 8.44
C LYS A 187 1.61 22.54 8.78
N THR A 188 2.33 21.91 9.69
CA THR A 188 1.98 20.57 10.18
C THR A 188 0.71 20.65 11.02
N PRO A 189 -0.35 19.89 10.71
CA PRO A 189 -1.55 19.82 11.54
C PRO A 189 -1.23 19.27 12.92
N VAL A 190 -1.86 19.82 13.93
CA VAL A 190 -1.84 19.33 15.31
C VAL A 190 -3.15 18.61 15.57
N LEU A 191 -3.07 17.39 16.08
CA LEU A 191 -4.21 16.61 16.54
C LEU A 191 -4.16 16.61 18.07
N GLU A 192 -5.09 17.30 18.71
CA GLU A 192 -5.24 17.27 20.15
C GLU A 192 -6.04 16.04 20.55
N ALA A 193 -5.48 15.19 21.36
CA ALA A 193 -6.10 13.96 21.81
C ALA A 193 -5.66 13.62 23.23
N TRP A 194 -6.48 12.84 23.93
CA TRP A 194 -6.14 12.36 25.26
C TRP A 194 -4.99 11.34 25.20
N ASP A 195 -4.01 11.48 26.05
CA ASP A 195 -2.98 10.45 26.31
C ASP A 195 -3.47 9.49 27.41
N ARG A 196 -4.59 8.83 27.15
CA ARG A 196 -5.20 7.83 28.03
C ARG A 196 -5.12 6.46 27.39
N ARG A 197 -5.06 5.43 28.26
CA ARG A 197 -5.05 4.02 27.84
C ARG A 197 -6.45 3.41 27.79
N ASP A 198 -7.49 4.23 27.91
CA ASP A 198 -8.88 3.79 27.79
C ASP A 198 -9.11 3.20 26.43
N ARG A 199 -9.81 2.08 26.40
CA ARG A 199 -10.00 1.30 25.18
C ARG A 199 -11.35 0.60 25.18
N LEU A 200 -11.83 0.38 23.97
CA LEU A 200 -12.87 -0.60 23.68
C LEU A 200 -12.24 -1.86 23.10
N SER A 201 -12.92 -2.97 23.19
CA SER A 201 -12.57 -4.19 22.48
C SER A 201 -13.73 -4.61 21.60
N ALA A 202 -13.45 -5.23 20.48
CA ALA A 202 -14.47 -5.79 19.62
C ALA A 202 -14.09 -7.19 19.18
N ILE A 203 -15.08 -8.04 19.03
CA ILE A 203 -15.01 -9.31 18.34
C ILE A 203 -15.79 -9.18 17.04
N SER A 204 -15.25 -9.68 15.94
CA SER A 204 -15.99 -9.74 14.69
C SER A 204 -15.79 -11.06 13.96
N ALA A 205 -16.70 -11.34 13.05
CA ALA A 205 -16.64 -12.52 12.22
C ALA A 205 -17.20 -12.22 10.81
N ILE A 206 -16.35 -12.37 9.80
CA ILE A 206 -16.80 -12.47 8.42
C ILE A 206 -17.30 -13.90 8.19
N THR A 207 -18.58 -14.06 7.85
CA THR A 207 -19.18 -15.35 7.56
C THR A 207 -19.47 -15.51 6.08
N VAL A 208 -19.25 -16.70 5.53
CA VAL A 208 -19.58 -17.06 4.15
C VAL A 208 -20.57 -18.22 4.16
N SER A 209 -21.74 -17.99 3.57
CA SER A 209 -22.77 -19.00 3.48
C SER A 209 -22.37 -20.13 2.53
N PRO A 210 -22.62 -21.40 2.87
CA PRO A 210 -22.35 -22.54 1.99
C PRO A 210 -23.27 -22.58 0.77
N VAL A 211 -24.40 -21.88 0.80
CA VAL A 211 -25.41 -21.92 -0.27
C VAL A 211 -25.37 -20.66 -1.13
N ALA A 212 -25.34 -19.50 -0.48
CA ALA A 212 -25.48 -18.21 -1.18
C ALA A 212 -24.16 -17.56 -1.55
N ALA A 213 -23.03 -18.09 -1.11
CA ALA A 213 -21.67 -17.53 -1.28
C ALA A 213 -21.59 -16.02 -0.95
N ARG A 214 -22.55 -15.51 -0.17
CA ARG A 214 -22.67 -14.10 0.21
C ARG A 214 -22.00 -13.91 1.58
N PRO A 215 -20.99 -13.04 1.68
CA PRO A 215 -20.42 -12.72 2.98
C PRO A 215 -21.36 -11.85 3.79
N ASN A 216 -21.32 -12.04 5.10
CA ASN A 216 -21.98 -11.20 6.10
C ASN A 216 -20.99 -10.90 7.22
N LEU A 217 -21.22 -9.83 7.97
CA LEU A 217 -20.43 -9.44 9.14
C LEU A 217 -21.30 -9.53 10.40
N PHE A 218 -20.78 -10.24 11.39
CA PHE A 218 -21.26 -10.23 12.76
C PHE A 218 -20.21 -9.56 13.63
N PHE A 219 -20.62 -8.79 14.62
CA PHE A 219 -19.68 -8.13 15.53
C PHE A 219 -20.36 -7.80 16.86
N GLU A 220 -19.54 -7.64 17.87
CA GLU A 220 -19.91 -7.14 19.19
C GLU A 220 -18.77 -6.26 19.73
N VAL A 221 -19.12 -5.19 20.46
CA VAL A 221 -18.17 -4.23 21.03
C VAL A 221 -18.32 -4.24 22.55
N PHE A 222 -17.24 -4.08 23.28
CA PHE A 222 -17.18 -4.13 24.74
C PHE A 222 -16.34 -2.97 25.28
N ASP A 223 -16.69 -2.47 26.44
CA ASP A 223 -15.94 -1.47 27.22
C ASP A 223 -14.78 -2.09 28.02
N HIS A 224 -14.62 -3.39 27.92
CA HIS A 224 -13.57 -4.18 28.57
C HIS A 224 -12.85 -5.09 27.58
N THR A 225 -11.81 -5.78 28.03
CA THR A 225 -11.09 -6.76 27.21
C THR A 225 -11.98 -7.97 26.93
N VAL A 226 -11.97 -8.44 25.67
CA VAL A 226 -12.60 -9.71 25.29
C VAL A 226 -11.85 -10.86 25.98
N HIS A 227 -12.59 -11.69 26.69
CA HIS A 227 -12.14 -12.92 27.33
C HIS A 227 -12.89 -14.13 26.77
N ALA A 228 -12.64 -15.31 27.34
CA ALA A 228 -13.23 -16.55 26.87
C ALA A 228 -14.77 -16.57 26.96
N GLU A 229 -15.33 -15.88 27.94
CA GLU A 229 -16.76 -15.76 28.15
C GLU A 229 -17.44 -15.04 26.99
N GLN A 230 -16.84 -13.93 26.52
CA GLN A 230 -17.35 -13.17 25.36
C GLN A 230 -17.21 -13.98 24.07
N VAL A 231 -16.11 -14.70 23.89
CA VAL A 231 -15.91 -15.57 22.72
C VAL A 231 -16.96 -16.66 22.69
N VAL A 232 -17.23 -17.32 23.81
CA VAL A 232 -18.28 -18.36 23.93
C VAL A 232 -19.67 -17.77 23.65
N ALA A 233 -19.99 -16.61 24.24
CA ALA A 233 -21.28 -15.94 24.01
C ALA A 233 -21.47 -15.59 22.52
N PHE A 234 -20.44 -15.05 21.89
CA PHE A 234 -20.45 -14.71 20.47
C PHE A 234 -20.60 -15.94 19.57
N LEU A 235 -19.87 -17.03 19.85
CA LEU A 235 -20.01 -18.30 19.14
C LEU A 235 -21.41 -18.90 19.32
N ALA A 236 -21.97 -18.80 20.50
CA ALA A 236 -23.33 -19.29 20.79
C ALA A 236 -24.38 -18.49 20.00
N ASP A 237 -24.24 -17.17 19.89
CA ASP A 237 -25.15 -16.35 19.07
C ASP A 237 -25.01 -16.68 17.58
N LEU A 238 -23.77 -16.85 17.07
CA LEU A 238 -23.53 -17.29 15.71
C LEU A 238 -24.14 -18.68 15.44
N HIS A 239 -23.91 -19.63 16.34
CA HIS A 239 -24.44 -21.00 16.21
C HIS A 239 -25.95 -21.03 16.20
N ARG A 240 -26.61 -20.25 17.07
CA ARG A 240 -28.07 -20.12 17.11
C ARG A 240 -28.64 -19.57 15.80
N ARG A 241 -27.92 -18.64 15.11
CA ARG A 241 -28.40 -17.99 13.88
C ARG A 241 -28.06 -18.78 12.61
N LEU A 242 -26.95 -19.50 12.61
CA LEU A 242 -26.34 -20.09 11.42
C LEU A 242 -26.31 -21.63 11.50
N GLU A 243 -26.68 -22.22 12.64
CA GLU A 243 -26.79 -23.64 12.95
C GLU A 243 -25.43 -24.39 12.86
N THR A 244 -24.80 -24.44 11.70
CA THR A 244 -23.55 -25.20 11.51
C THR A 244 -22.43 -24.29 11.11
N LEU A 245 -21.32 -24.33 11.87
CA LEU A 245 -20.17 -23.44 11.69
C LEU A 245 -18.87 -24.21 11.44
N THR A 246 -18.02 -23.63 10.61
CA THR A 246 -16.59 -23.96 10.53
C THR A 246 -15.83 -22.66 10.81
N VAL A 247 -15.37 -22.50 12.04
CA VAL A 247 -14.69 -21.28 12.52
C VAL A 247 -13.20 -21.40 12.25
N VAL A 248 -12.65 -20.42 11.56
CA VAL A 248 -11.22 -20.30 11.27
C VAL A 248 -10.70 -19.07 12.03
N TRP A 249 -9.83 -19.29 12.98
CA TRP A 249 -9.28 -18.25 13.85
C TRP A 249 -7.77 -18.39 14.11
N ASP A 250 -7.18 -17.47 14.80
CA ASP A 250 -5.76 -17.53 15.13
C ASP A 250 -5.48 -18.56 16.27
N ARG A 251 -4.21 -18.70 16.61
CA ARG A 251 -3.75 -19.56 17.73
C ARG A 251 -3.64 -18.78 19.04
N GLY A 252 -4.51 -17.79 19.25
CA GLY A 252 -4.57 -17.03 20.48
C GLY A 252 -4.81 -17.89 21.72
N ALA A 253 -4.24 -17.49 22.85
CA ALA A 253 -4.41 -18.26 24.09
C ALA A 253 -5.89 -18.38 24.53
N ILE A 254 -6.71 -17.41 24.17
CA ILE A 254 -8.14 -17.37 24.46
C ILE A 254 -8.89 -18.49 23.71
N HIS A 255 -8.42 -18.85 22.49
CA HIS A 255 -8.99 -19.90 21.67
C HIS A 255 -8.42 -21.27 22.03
N ASP A 256 -7.10 -21.38 22.13
CA ASP A 256 -6.39 -22.65 22.26
C ASP A 256 -6.30 -23.20 23.67
N LYS A 257 -6.13 -22.30 24.67
CA LYS A 257 -5.82 -22.70 26.06
C LYS A 257 -7.02 -22.58 27.00
N SER A 258 -8.10 -21.89 26.56
CA SER A 258 -9.28 -21.72 27.39
C SER A 258 -10.02 -23.05 27.60
N GLY A 259 -10.17 -23.44 28.87
CA GLY A 259 -11.00 -24.58 29.26
C GLY A 259 -12.48 -24.35 28.93
N LEU A 260 -12.95 -23.10 29.08
CA LEU A 260 -14.33 -22.73 28.82
C LEU A 260 -14.71 -22.90 27.34
N VAL A 261 -13.86 -22.37 26.44
CA VAL A 261 -14.07 -22.50 24.99
C VAL A 261 -14.05 -23.97 24.57
N ARG A 262 -13.11 -24.77 25.09
CA ARG A 262 -13.01 -26.20 24.77
C ARG A 262 -14.23 -26.98 25.28
N ALA A 263 -14.70 -26.70 26.51
CA ALA A 263 -15.87 -27.35 27.06
C ALA A 263 -17.10 -27.01 26.22
N TRP A 264 -17.32 -25.74 25.90
CA TRP A 264 -18.42 -25.32 25.06
C TRP A 264 -18.43 -25.98 23.68
N LEU A 265 -17.26 -26.06 23.02
CA LEU A 265 -17.10 -26.70 21.71
C LEU A 265 -17.43 -28.22 21.78
N ALA A 266 -17.05 -28.89 22.88
CA ALA A 266 -17.36 -30.32 23.07
C ALA A 266 -18.87 -30.58 23.13
N ASP A 267 -19.65 -29.66 23.72
CA ASP A 267 -21.08 -29.75 23.82
C ASP A 267 -21.81 -29.29 22.53
N HIS A 268 -21.08 -28.69 21.57
CA HIS A 268 -21.69 -28.13 20.35
C HIS A 268 -21.01 -28.72 19.08
N PRO A 269 -21.26 -29.99 18.72
CA PRO A 269 -20.61 -30.66 17.56
C PRO A 269 -20.97 -30.03 16.21
N GLY A 270 -21.99 -29.17 16.17
CA GLY A 270 -22.28 -28.33 15.00
C GLY A 270 -21.22 -27.28 14.70
N VAL A 271 -20.37 -26.96 15.67
CA VAL A 271 -19.28 -25.97 15.53
C VAL A 271 -17.92 -26.68 15.46
N VAL A 272 -17.26 -26.59 14.33
CA VAL A 272 -15.91 -27.12 14.12
C VAL A 272 -14.94 -25.94 14.00
N THR A 273 -13.77 -26.07 14.61
CA THR A 273 -12.76 -25.02 14.60
C THR A 273 -11.51 -25.45 13.82
N GLU A 274 -10.96 -24.54 13.07
CA GLU A 274 -9.70 -24.66 12.35
C GLU A 274 -8.80 -23.48 12.67
N LYS A 275 -7.49 -23.64 12.55
CA LYS A 275 -6.53 -22.63 12.96
C LYS A 275 -5.73 -22.12 11.78
N PHE A 276 -5.54 -20.80 11.72
CA PHE A 276 -4.56 -20.24 10.81
C PHE A 276 -3.12 -20.68 11.16
N PRO A 277 -2.20 -20.65 10.20
CA PRO A 277 -0.78 -20.75 10.48
C PRO A 277 -0.36 -19.63 11.46
N SER A 278 0.63 -19.93 12.30
CA SER A 278 1.15 -18.92 13.21
C SER A 278 1.74 -17.72 12.46
N TYR A 279 1.50 -16.53 12.97
CA TYR A 279 2.03 -15.28 12.42
C TYR A 279 1.68 -14.99 10.95
N ALA A 280 0.48 -15.37 10.53
CA ALA A 280 -0.04 -15.14 9.18
C ALA A 280 -1.38 -14.36 9.19
N PRO A 281 -1.43 -13.14 9.77
CA PRO A 281 -2.68 -12.36 9.87
C PRO A 281 -3.27 -12.01 8.51
N GLU A 282 -2.44 -11.91 7.46
CA GLU A 282 -2.89 -11.63 6.11
C GLU A 282 -3.77 -12.73 5.48
N LEU A 283 -3.86 -13.90 6.11
CA LEU A 283 -4.78 -14.97 5.71
C LEU A 283 -6.16 -14.79 6.34
N ASN A 284 -6.29 -13.98 7.40
CA ASN A 284 -7.58 -13.70 8.01
C ASN A 284 -8.26 -12.51 7.32
N PRO A 285 -9.37 -12.70 6.59
CA PRO A 285 -10.08 -11.60 5.96
C PRO A 285 -10.67 -10.61 6.98
N ASP A 286 -10.88 -11.03 8.23
CA ASP A 286 -11.39 -10.16 9.31
C ASP A 286 -10.39 -9.05 9.70
N GLU A 287 -9.10 -9.23 9.47
CA GLU A 287 -8.09 -8.15 9.54
C GLU A 287 -8.43 -6.98 8.59
N GLY A 288 -9.15 -7.24 7.51
CA GLY A 288 -9.68 -6.21 6.62
C GLY A 288 -10.71 -5.31 7.30
N VAL A 289 -11.52 -5.84 8.23
CA VAL A 289 -12.46 -5.08 9.06
C VAL A 289 -11.70 -4.07 9.92
N TRP A 290 -10.63 -4.52 10.57
CA TRP A 290 -9.78 -3.65 11.40
C TRP A 290 -8.97 -2.66 10.56
N GLY A 291 -8.49 -3.10 9.40
CA GLY A 291 -7.81 -2.23 8.43
C GLY A 291 -8.69 -1.09 7.96
N TRP A 292 -9.95 -1.37 7.63
CA TRP A 292 -10.95 -0.38 7.24
C TRP A 292 -11.29 0.55 8.41
N THR A 293 -11.65 0.00 9.55
CA THR A 293 -12.16 0.76 10.69
C THR A 293 -11.06 1.61 11.32
N LYS A 294 -10.00 0.99 11.86
CA LYS A 294 -8.96 1.69 12.64
C LYS A 294 -8.06 2.57 11.80
N TYR A 295 -7.54 2.01 10.68
CA TYR A 295 -6.54 2.68 9.87
C TYR A 295 -7.15 3.43 8.68
N GLY A 296 -8.43 3.22 8.40
CA GLY A 296 -9.20 3.87 7.37
C GLY A 296 -10.06 4.98 7.95
N ARG A 297 -11.20 4.61 8.46
CA ARG A 297 -12.30 5.52 8.81
C ARG A 297 -12.10 6.27 10.11
N LEU A 298 -11.57 5.61 11.13
CA LEU A 298 -11.30 6.21 12.44
C LEU A 298 -9.88 6.78 12.57
N ALA A 299 -9.11 6.80 11.48
CA ALA A 299 -7.80 7.43 11.51
C ALA A 299 -7.92 8.94 11.76
N ASN A 300 -7.09 9.47 12.67
CA ASN A 300 -7.12 10.85 13.17
C ASN A 300 -8.41 11.23 13.93
N LEU A 301 -9.22 10.26 14.36
CA LEU A 301 -10.33 10.53 15.28
C LEU A 301 -9.77 10.76 16.68
N ALA A 302 -9.99 11.94 17.23
CA ALA A 302 -9.69 12.29 18.61
C ALA A 302 -11.00 12.33 19.39
N ALA A 303 -11.51 11.17 19.79
CA ALA A 303 -12.74 11.08 20.58
C ALA A 303 -12.52 11.67 21.98
N ASN A 304 -13.53 12.33 22.53
CA ASN A 304 -13.49 12.94 23.85
C ASN A 304 -13.49 11.91 24.97
N ASP A 305 -14.17 10.81 24.77
CA ASP A 305 -14.33 9.73 25.73
C ASP A 305 -14.59 8.37 25.02
N THR A 306 -14.78 7.34 25.82
CA THR A 306 -15.08 5.99 25.32
C THR A 306 -16.46 5.86 24.71
N ASP A 307 -17.42 6.66 25.12
CA ASP A 307 -18.79 6.63 24.60
C ASP A 307 -18.83 7.17 23.16
N GLU A 308 -18.18 8.31 22.91
CA GLU A 308 -18.01 8.84 21.55
C GLU A 308 -17.22 7.86 20.65
N LEU A 309 -16.17 7.26 21.21
CA LEU A 309 -15.41 6.25 20.45
C LEU A 309 -16.28 5.04 20.13
N TRP A 310 -17.12 4.60 21.05
CA TRP A 310 -18.06 3.50 20.88
C TRP A 310 -19.02 3.77 19.73
N ASP A 311 -19.67 4.92 19.74
CA ASP A 311 -20.62 5.31 18.69
C ASP A 311 -19.98 5.27 17.31
N HIS A 312 -18.78 5.84 17.17
CA HIS A 312 -18.04 5.82 15.91
C HIS A 312 -17.62 4.40 15.48
N VAL A 313 -17.20 3.55 16.40
CA VAL A 313 -16.84 2.16 16.10
C VAL A 313 -18.07 1.38 15.62
N ILE A 314 -19.20 1.52 16.29
CA ILE A 314 -20.46 0.87 15.92
C ILE A 314 -20.93 1.33 14.53
N ASP A 315 -20.92 2.63 14.26
CA ASP A 315 -21.37 3.18 12.97
C ASP A 315 -20.54 2.63 11.80
N GLU A 316 -19.22 2.54 11.97
CA GLU A 316 -18.36 2.00 10.92
C GLU A 316 -18.51 0.49 10.75
N LEU A 317 -18.71 -0.27 11.82
CA LEU A 317 -18.98 -1.71 11.73
C LEU A 317 -20.37 -2.00 11.11
N ILE A 318 -21.38 -1.18 11.41
CA ILE A 318 -22.69 -1.23 10.75
C ILE A 318 -22.54 -0.92 9.26
N THR A 319 -21.79 0.13 8.91
CA THR A 319 -21.50 0.49 7.53
C THR A 319 -20.87 -0.68 6.76
N LEU A 320 -19.91 -1.37 7.36
CA LEU A 320 -19.29 -2.57 6.79
C LEU A 320 -20.28 -3.72 6.62
N LYS A 321 -21.12 -3.97 7.64
CA LYS A 321 -22.13 -5.03 7.60
C LYS A 321 -23.06 -4.88 6.41
N PHE A 322 -23.42 -3.65 6.07
CA PHE A 322 -24.26 -3.34 4.90
C PHE A 322 -23.48 -3.11 3.61
N SER A 323 -22.17 -3.40 3.61
CA SER A 323 -21.27 -3.25 2.45
C SER A 323 -20.66 -4.58 2.01
N PRO A 324 -21.46 -5.55 1.50
CA PRO A 324 -20.96 -6.88 1.17
C PRO A 324 -19.86 -6.88 0.10
N HIS A 325 -19.79 -5.84 -0.72
CA HIS A 325 -18.70 -5.66 -1.71
C HIS A 325 -17.35 -5.43 -1.04
N LEU A 326 -17.30 -4.74 0.12
CA LEU A 326 -16.09 -4.56 0.90
C LEU A 326 -15.67 -5.87 1.57
N LEU A 327 -16.62 -6.60 2.16
CA LEU A 327 -16.35 -7.93 2.75
C LEU A 327 -15.79 -8.89 1.69
N LYS A 328 -16.35 -8.89 0.47
CA LYS A 328 -15.80 -9.63 -0.67
C LYS A 328 -14.38 -9.19 -1.01
N ALA A 329 -14.10 -7.89 -0.99
CA ALA A 329 -12.76 -7.38 -1.24
C ALA A 329 -11.76 -7.85 -0.18
N PHE A 330 -12.14 -7.86 1.09
CA PHE A 330 -11.28 -8.36 2.18
C PHE A 330 -10.95 -9.85 1.99
N ILE A 331 -11.95 -10.68 1.68
CA ILE A 331 -11.73 -12.11 1.37
C ILE A 331 -10.77 -12.27 0.19
N ARG A 332 -10.96 -11.52 -0.90
CA ARG A 332 -10.08 -11.59 -2.08
C ARG A 332 -8.64 -11.16 -1.79
N GLN A 333 -8.43 -10.21 -0.89
CA GLN A 333 -7.08 -9.74 -0.53
C GLN A 333 -6.24 -10.81 0.16
N THR A 334 -6.86 -11.76 0.85
CA THR A 334 -6.14 -12.85 1.53
C THR A 334 -5.49 -13.85 0.55
N ARG A 335 -5.89 -13.86 -0.72
CA ARG A 335 -5.46 -14.84 -1.73
C ARG A 335 -5.75 -16.29 -1.36
N LEU A 336 -6.69 -16.53 -0.45
CA LEU A 336 -7.13 -17.89 -0.13
C LEU A 336 -7.79 -18.54 -1.36
N PRO A 337 -7.46 -19.81 -1.69
CA PRO A 337 -8.10 -20.52 -2.76
C PRO A 337 -9.59 -20.69 -2.45
N GLY A 338 -10.45 -20.47 -3.44
CA GLY A 338 -11.90 -20.45 -3.23
C GLY A 338 -12.43 -19.09 -2.75
N ALA A 339 -11.61 -18.04 -2.70
CA ALA A 339 -12.08 -16.65 -2.52
C ALA A 339 -13.12 -16.23 -3.60
N SER A 340 -13.25 -17.01 -4.69
CA SER A 340 -14.36 -16.93 -5.64
C SER A 340 -15.68 -17.45 -5.10
N LEU A 341 -15.72 -18.13 -3.93
CA LEU A 341 -16.98 -18.48 -3.24
C LEU A 341 -17.79 -17.23 -2.84
N ALA A 342 -17.21 -16.06 -2.97
CA ALA A 342 -17.86 -14.76 -2.71
C ALA A 342 -18.12 -13.97 -4.02
N ALA A 343 -17.94 -14.55 -5.18
CA ALA A 343 -18.18 -13.89 -6.48
C ALA A 343 -19.64 -13.93 -6.92
#